data_5da1980049b1943b689c21600209b410
#
_entry.id   5da1980049b1943b689c21600209b410
#
_cell.length_a   1.000
_cell.length_b   1.000
_cell.length_c   1.000
_cell.angle_alpha   90.00
_cell.angle_beta   90.00
_cell.angle_gamma   90.00
#
_symmetry.space_group_name_H-M   'P 1'
#
loop_
_entity.id
_entity.type
_entity.pdbx_description
1 polymer ?
#
loop_
_entity_poly.entity_id
_entity_poly.type
_entity_poly.pdbx_seq_one_letter_code
_entity_poly.pdbx_strand_id
1 'polypeptide(L)'
;IDNSSSFRMEKTVPLVVYGINEDIIKNDSKIIANPNCTTMALVMALKPLHDIFNLLSIVPVSYQAVSGSGKSAIESLENELANLSTPGSVPDEKYYQSQIAKNVIPIAGNITENGYSDEEMKFSNESKKILDIPDLNVEPSNARVGVETGHGIFCTATFEKDVDVESAIESLEAFEGVEYWKETYPTPLDAQGNKNILVSRMRSGLTSNKILNFWAVGDNLLKGASLNLSLIHISEPTRRWSI
;
A
#
# COMPACT_ATOMS: atom_id res chain seq x y z
N ILE A 1 18.10 1.59 8.23
CA ILE A 1 16.93 1.22 7.39
C ILE A 1 16.78 2.29 6.32
N ASP A 2 16.51 1.90 5.09
CA ASP A 2 16.35 2.81 3.94
C ASP A 2 14.89 2.86 3.49
N ASN A 3 14.36 4.07 3.30
CA ASN A 3 12.97 4.29 2.84
C ASN A 3 12.90 4.67 1.34
N SER A 4 14.04 4.85 0.69
CA SER A 4 14.06 5.16 -0.75
C SER A 4 13.69 3.94 -1.60
N SER A 5 13.40 4.17 -2.87
CA SER A 5 13.17 3.07 -3.81
C SER A 5 14.47 2.39 -4.29
N SER A 6 15.63 2.99 -4.04
CA SER A 6 16.91 2.62 -4.65
C SER A 6 17.35 1.19 -4.32
N PHE A 7 17.10 0.73 -3.10
CA PHE A 7 17.60 -0.56 -2.63
C PHE A 7 16.53 -1.67 -2.60
N ARG A 8 15.26 -1.34 -2.82
CA ARG A 8 14.14 -2.28 -2.64
C ARG A 8 14.27 -3.53 -3.49
N MET A 9 14.75 -3.40 -4.73
CA MET A 9 14.86 -4.52 -5.66
C MET A 9 16.26 -5.14 -5.75
N GLU A 10 17.22 -4.65 -4.96
CA GLU A 10 18.54 -5.25 -4.84
C GLU A 10 18.45 -6.65 -4.22
N LYS A 11 19.09 -7.65 -4.85
CA LYS A 11 18.98 -9.06 -4.43
C LYS A 11 19.52 -9.33 -3.03
N THR A 12 20.51 -8.58 -2.61
CA THR A 12 21.19 -8.74 -1.31
C THR A 12 20.58 -7.90 -0.20
N VAL A 13 19.62 -7.03 -0.53
CA VAL A 13 18.96 -6.14 0.43
C VAL A 13 17.58 -6.70 0.76
N PRO A 14 17.29 -7.05 2.02
CA PRO A 14 15.97 -7.48 2.43
C PRO A 14 14.98 -6.31 2.33
N LEU A 15 13.84 -6.58 1.69
CA LEU A 15 12.69 -5.68 1.61
C LEU A 15 11.67 -6.16 2.64
N VAL A 16 11.52 -5.42 3.75
CA VAL A 16 10.87 -5.95 4.95
C VAL A 16 9.57 -5.22 5.30
N VAL A 17 8.54 -6.01 5.53
CA VAL A 17 7.31 -5.60 6.23
C VAL A 17 7.24 -6.37 7.54
N TYR A 18 7.25 -5.63 8.65
CA TYR A 18 7.13 -6.21 9.97
C TYR A 18 5.78 -6.92 10.14
N GLY A 19 5.83 -8.15 10.66
CA GLY A 19 4.68 -9.05 10.76
C GLY A 19 4.47 -9.93 9.52
N ILE A 20 5.29 -9.78 8.45
CA ILE A 20 5.21 -10.61 7.24
C ILE A 20 6.49 -11.41 7.01
N ASN A 21 7.64 -10.76 6.99
CA ASN A 21 8.91 -11.38 6.55
C ASN A 21 10.15 -10.82 7.25
N GLU A 22 10.04 -10.32 8.47
CA GLU A 22 11.19 -9.81 9.24
C GLU A 22 12.27 -10.85 9.52
N ASP A 23 11.93 -12.13 9.46
CA ASP A 23 12.85 -13.27 9.65
C ASP A 23 13.93 -13.36 8.55
N ILE A 24 13.73 -12.70 7.40
CA ILE A 24 14.76 -12.61 6.34
C ILE A 24 15.92 -11.68 6.69
N ILE A 25 15.80 -10.88 7.75
CA ILE A 25 16.89 -9.99 8.20
C ILE A 25 18.01 -10.84 8.79
N LYS A 26 19.22 -10.66 8.25
CA LYS A 26 20.41 -11.38 8.73
C LYS A 26 21.31 -10.45 9.55
N ASN A 27 22.10 -11.03 10.45
CA ASN A 27 23.04 -10.28 11.30
C ASN A 27 24.05 -9.43 10.51
N ASP A 28 24.35 -9.79 9.28
CA ASP A 28 25.25 -9.09 8.37
C ASP A 28 24.55 -8.16 7.38
N SER A 29 23.24 -8.04 7.45
CA SER A 29 22.47 -7.10 6.62
C SER A 29 22.90 -5.66 6.91
N LYS A 30 23.52 -5.01 5.93
CA LYS A 30 24.02 -3.63 6.07
C LYS A 30 22.93 -2.60 5.80
N ILE A 31 21.99 -2.94 4.95
CA ILE A 31 20.84 -2.12 4.56
C ILE A 31 19.60 -3.00 4.67
N ILE A 32 18.52 -2.45 5.19
CA ILE A 32 17.18 -3.03 5.19
C ILE A 32 16.29 -2.02 4.47
N ALA A 33 15.61 -2.44 3.41
CA ALA A 33 14.72 -1.58 2.64
C ALA A 33 13.30 -1.63 3.19
N ASN A 34 12.67 -0.44 3.26
CA ASN A 34 11.25 -0.28 3.57
C ASN A 34 10.47 -0.20 2.25
N PRO A 35 9.33 -0.91 2.10
CA PRO A 35 8.58 -0.92 0.87
C PRO A 35 7.83 0.39 0.59
N ASN A 36 7.23 0.46 -0.58
CA ASN A 36 6.29 1.50 -0.95
C ASN A 36 5.05 1.45 -0.04
N CYS A 37 4.48 2.61 0.28
CA CYS A 37 3.36 2.73 1.22
C CYS A 37 2.09 2.01 0.75
N THR A 38 1.79 2.05 -0.53
CA THR A 38 0.63 1.33 -1.09
C THR A 38 0.88 -0.17 -1.15
N THR A 39 2.09 -0.60 -1.53
CA THR A 39 2.47 -2.02 -1.48
C THR A 39 2.34 -2.58 -0.07
N MET A 40 2.77 -1.84 0.95
CA MET A 40 2.65 -2.28 2.34
C MET A 40 1.21 -2.54 2.75
N ALA A 41 0.29 -1.61 2.46
CA ALA A 41 -1.13 -1.79 2.76
C ALA A 41 -1.70 -3.03 2.05
N LEU A 42 -1.31 -3.26 0.80
CA LEU A 42 -1.77 -4.39 0.00
C LEU A 42 -1.25 -5.72 0.55
N VAL A 43 0.06 -5.85 0.80
CA VAL A 43 0.64 -7.13 1.23
C VAL A 43 0.22 -7.53 2.64
N MET A 44 -0.05 -6.56 3.54
CA MET A 44 -0.62 -6.83 4.86
C MET A 44 -2.00 -7.48 4.76
N ALA A 45 -2.84 -7.05 3.82
CA ALA A 45 -4.14 -7.67 3.58
C ALA A 45 -4.02 -9.02 2.84
N LEU A 46 -3.03 -9.18 1.96
CA LEU A 46 -2.86 -10.38 1.14
C LEU A 46 -2.17 -11.53 1.88
N LYS A 47 -1.25 -11.25 2.82
CA LYS A 47 -0.44 -12.29 3.48
C LYS A 47 -1.29 -13.35 4.17
N PRO A 48 -2.24 -13.01 5.08
CA PRO A 48 -3.08 -14.03 5.73
C PRO A 48 -3.95 -14.81 4.73
N LEU A 49 -4.40 -14.18 3.66
CA LEU A 49 -5.17 -14.84 2.60
C LEU A 49 -4.30 -15.80 1.77
N HIS A 50 -3.06 -15.40 1.47
CA HIS A 50 -2.09 -16.27 0.77
C HIS A 50 -1.79 -17.53 1.57
N ASP A 51 -1.58 -17.39 2.86
CA ASP A 51 -1.23 -18.54 3.74
C ASP A 51 -2.30 -19.64 3.75
N ILE A 52 -3.57 -19.26 3.56
CA ILE A 52 -4.68 -20.22 3.56
C ILE A 52 -5.00 -20.73 2.15
N PHE A 53 -5.05 -19.82 1.16
CA PHE A 53 -5.67 -20.11 -0.14
C PHE A 53 -4.67 -20.20 -1.30
N ASN A 54 -3.39 -19.89 -1.12
CA ASN A 54 -2.33 -19.83 -2.14
C ASN A 54 -2.63 -18.84 -3.26
N LEU A 55 -2.14 -17.61 -3.10
CA LEU A 55 -2.35 -16.49 -4.03
C LEU A 55 -1.65 -16.74 -5.37
N LEU A 56 -2.37 -16.54 -6.48
CA LEU A 56 -1.88 -16.72 -7.86
C LEU A 56 -1.81 -15.40 -8.63
N SER A 57 -2.80 -14.53 -8.47
CA SER A 57 -2.83 -13.26 -9.18
C SER A 57 -3.59 -12.19 -8.42
N ILE A 58 -3.25 -10.92 -8.67
CA ILE A 58 -3.94 -9.75 -8.14
C ILE A 58 -4.13 -8.67 -9.20
N VAL A 59 -5.26 -7.99 -9.09
CA VAL A 59 -5.57 -6.77 -9.84
C VAL A 59 -5.85 -5.67 -8.82
N PRO A 60 -4.79 -4.99 -8.32
CA PRO A 60 -4.94 -3.89 -7.37
C PRO A 60 -5.21 -2.58 -8.10
N VAL A 61 -6.17 -1.81 -7.59
CA VAL A 61 -6.46 -0.44 -8.05
C VAL A 61 -6.30 0.50 -6.86
N SER A 62 -5.28 1.34 -6.85
CA SER A 62 -5.01 2.25 -5.74
C SER A 62 -5.54 3.66 -5.98
N TYR A 63 -6.09 4.24 -4.92
CA TYR A 63 -6.51 5.64 -4.81
C TYR A 63 -5.56 6.31 -3.82
N GLN A 64 -4.59 7.04 -4.37
CA GLN A 64 -3.48 7.56 -3.59
C GLN A 64 -3.70 9.01 -3.19
N ALA A 65 -3.63 9.27 -1.88
CA ALA A 65 -3.67 10.61 -1.30
C ALA A 65 -2.45 11.45 -1.69
N VAL A 66 -2.59 12.76 -1.70
CA VAL A 66 -1.54 13.70 -2.14
C VAL A 66 -0.30 13.70 -1.23
N SER A 67 -0.44 13.37 0.06
CA SER A 67 0.69 13.30 1.00
C SER A 67 1.79 12.32 0.57
N GLY A 68 1.46 11.30 -0.24
CA GLY A 68 2.42 10.41 -0.86
C GLY A 68 3.41 11.12 -1.81
N SER A 69 3.05 12.28 -2.33
CA SER A 69 3.91 13.14 -3.15
C SER A 69 4.64 14.22 -2.34
N GLY A 70 4.44 14.29 -1.01
CA GLY A 70 5.13 15.21 -0.12
C GLY A 70 4.34 16.48 0.19
N LYS A 71 4.97 17.37 0.99
CA LYS A 71 4.34 18.56 1.55
C LYS A 71 3.80 19.51 0.49
N SER A 72 4.55 19.77 -0.57
CA SER A 72 4.12 20.68 -1.65
C SER A 72 2.84 20.22 -2.36
N ALA A 73 2.60 18.90 -2.43
CA ALA A 73 1.36 18.36 -3.00
C ALA A 73 0.15 18.59 -2.07
N ILE A 74 0.35 18.54 -0.75
CA ILE A 74 -0.67 18.88 0.24
C ILE A 74 -1.02 20.37 0.12
N GLU A 75 -0.01 21.25 0.15
CA GLU A 75 -0.19 22.70 0.01
C GLU A 75 -0.90 23.05 -1.31
N SER A 76 -0.58 22.36 -2.41
CA SER A 76 -1.28 22.54 -3.69
C SER A 76 -2.77 22.16 -3.60
N LEU A 77 -3.11 21.04 -2.97
CA LEU A 77 -4.51 20.65 -2.76
C LEU A 77 -5.27 21.67 -1.91
N GLU A 78 -4.67 22.15 -0.81
CA GLU A 78 -5.29 23.15 0.08
C GLU A 78 -5.53 24.47 -0.66
N ASN A 79 -4.54 24.96 -1.42
CA ASN A 79 -4.64 26.17 -2.23
C ASN A 79 -5.72 26.04 -3.32
N GLU A 80 -5.76 24.91 -4.01
CA GLU A 80 -6.79 24.65 -5.04
C GLU A 80 -8.19 24.63 -4.41
N LEU A 81 -8.37 24.00 -3.24
CA LEU A 81 -9.66 23.97 -2.52
C LEU A 81 -10.09 25.37 -2.07
N ALA A 82 -9.17 26.18 -1.55
CA ALA A 82 -9.44 27.56 -1.14
C ALA A 82 -9.85 28.42 -2.35
N ASN A 83 -9.15 28.28 -3.48
CA ASN A 83 -9.43 28.99 -4.71
C ASN A 83 -10.79 28.62 -5.31
N LEU A 84 -11.17 27.33 -5.28
CA LEU A 84 -12.50 26.90 -5.73
C LEU A 84 -13.66 27.50 -4.91
N SER A 85 -13.39 27.94 -3.69
CA SER A 85 -14.36 28.57 -2.80
C SER A 85 -14.42 30.09 -2.97
N THR A 86 -13.49 30.70 -3.71
CA THR A 86 -13.37 32.16 -3.91
C THR A 86 -13.63 32.52 -5.37
N PRO A 87 -14.74 33.21 -5.71
CA PRO A 87 -15.03 33.61 -7.08
C PRO A 87 -13.89 34.48 -7.67
N GLY A 88 -13.40 34.12 -8.85
CA GLY A 88 -12.40 34.90 -9.59
C GLY A 88 -10.93 34.62 -9.18
N SER A 89 -10.68 33.73 -8.23
CA SER A 89 -9.31 33.28 -7.93
C SER A 89 -8.83 32.28 -9.00
N VAL A 90 -7.55 32.39 -9.35
CA VAL A 90 -6.85 31.47 -10.27
C VAL A 90 -5.79 30.77 -9.43
N PRO A 91 -5.68 29.43 -9.48
CA PRO A 91 -4.58 28.73 -8.80
C PRO A 91 -3.22 29.18 -9.35
N ASP A 92 -2.34 29.68 -8.49
CA ASP A 92 -1.06 30.24 -8.89
C ASP A 92 -0.09 29.19 -9.42
N GLU A 93 0.03 28.04 -8.76
CA GLU A 93 0.88 26.94 -9.21
C GLU A 93 0.18 25.60 -8.94
N LYS A 94 0.25 24.69 -9.92
CA LYS A 94 -0.23 23.32 -9.79
C LYS A 94 0.96 22.39 -9.55
N TYR A 95 0.89 21.57 -8.52
CA TYR A 95 1.86 20.51 -8.29
C TYR A 95 1.74 19.40 -9.34
N TYR A 96 0.51 19.06 -9.71
CA TYR A 96 0.21 18.07 -10.76
C TYR A 96 -0.08 18.76 -12.09
N GLN A 97 0.01 18.01 -13.21
CA GLN A 97 -0.34 18.53 -14.53
C GLN A 97 -1.81 18.99 -14.64
N SER A 98 -2.68 18.39 -13.81
CA SER A 98 -4.09 18.72 -13.74
C SER A 98 -4.48 19.14 -12.32
N GLN A 99 -5.53 19.95 -12.20
CA GLN A 99 -6.14 20.23 -10.89
C GLN A 99 -6.46 18.93 -10.16
N ILE A 100 -6.07 18.87 -8.87
CA ILE A 100 -6.36 17.71 -8.01
C ILE A 100 -7.60 17.90 -7.13
N ALA A 101 -7.89 19.15 -6.72
CA ALA A 101 -9.07 19.44 -5.92
C ALA A 101 -10.35 19.07 -6.66
N LYS A 102 -11.21 18.25 -6.04
CA LYS A 102 -12.45 17.70 -6.60
C LYS A 102 -12.24 16.92 -7.91
N ASN A 103 -11.09 16.27 -8.06
CA ASN A 103 -10.72 15.53 -9.27
C ASN A 103 -10.07 14.19 -8.93
N VAL A 104 -9.99 13.33 -9.96
CA VAL A 104 -9.21 12.09 -9.97
C VAL A 104 -8.25 12.16 -11.15
N ILE A 105 -6.95 12.07 -10.86
CA ILE A 105 -5.91 12.02 -11.89
C ILE A 105 -5.56 10.54 -12.11
N PRO A 106 -5.73 9.98 -13.33
CA PRO A 106 -5.61 8.54 -13.58
C PRO A 106 -4.14 8.07 -13.65
N ILE A 107 -3.30 8.63 -12.78
CA ILE A 107 -1.89 8.26 -12.63
C ILE A 107 -1.37 8.73 -11.26
N ALA A 108 -0.50 7.93 -10.65
CA ALA A 108 0.42 8.35 -9.61
C ALA A 108 1.84 7.93 -10.04
N GLY A 109 2.83 8.82 -9.84
CA GLY A 109 4.20 8.62 -10.32
C GLY A 109 4.41 9.03 -11.78
N ASN A 110 5.47 8.51 -12.41
CA ASN A 110 5.86 8.81 -13.78
C ASN A 110 5.62 7.59 -14.68
N ILE A 111 5.18 7.82 -15.92
CA ILE A 111 5.00 6.74 -16.90
C ILE A 111 6.38 6.21 -17.33
N THR A 112 6.51 4.90 -17.33
CA THR A 112 7.67 4.16 -17.81
C THR A 112 7.49 3.70 -19.26
N GLU A 113 8.55 3.15 -19.87
CA GLU A 113 8.53 2.74 -21.28
C GLU A 113 7.46 1.71 -21.65
N ASN A 114 7.04 0.88 -20.69
CA ASN A 114 6.01 -0.14 -20.89
C ASN A 114 4.57 0.39 -20.73
N GLY A 115 4.40 1.70 -20.48
CA GLY A 115 3.10 2.35 -20.32
C GLY A 115 2.53 2.32 -18.91
N TYR A 116 3.12 1.57 -17.99
CA TYR A 116 2.79 1.61 -16.56
C TYR A 116 3.48 2.79 -15.88
N SER A 117 2.97 3.25 -14.76
CA SER A 117 3.70 4.18 -13.90
C SER A 117 4.74 3.45 -13.03
N ASP A 118 5.75 4.18 -12.57
CA ASP A 118 6.73 3.66 -11.61
C ASP A 118 6.08 3.22 -10.29
N GLU A 119 4.98 3.86 -9.86
CA GLU A 119 4.18 3.42 -8.71
C GLU A 119 3.46 2.10 -8.96
N GLU A 120 2.91 1.88 -10.15
CA GLU A 120 2.29 0.61 -10.55
C GLU A 120 3.32 -0.52 -10.58
N MET A 121 4.52 -0.25 -11.11
CA MET A 121 5.60 -1.23 -11.14
C MET A 121 6.06 -1.65 -9.73
N LYS A 122 5.95 -0.76 -8.72
CA LYS A 122 6.22 -1.11 -7.32
C LYS A 122 5.25 -2.16 -6.80
N PHE A 123 3.96 -2.08 -7.11
CA PHE A 123 3.01 -3.15 -6.75
C PHE A 123 3.47 -4.51 -7.27
N SER A 124 3.85 -4.59 -8.54
CA SER A 124 4.27 -5.85 -9.13
C SER A 124 5.56 -6.38 -8.50
N ASN A 125 6.59 -5.56 -8.46
CA ASN A 125 7.92 -6.01 -8.08
C ASN A 125 8.06 -6.26 -6.57
N GLU A 126 7.54 -5.34 -5.77
CA GLU A 126 7.69 -5.41 -4.31
C GLU A 126 6.78 -6.49 -3.71
N SER A 127 5.53 -6.66 -4.20
CA SER A 127 4.63 -7.71 -3.68
C SER A 127 5.20 -9.10 -3.90
N LYS A 128 5.79 -9.38 -5.06
CA LYS A 128 6.48 -10.65 -5.36
C LYS A 128 7.60 -10.92 -4.37
N LYS A 129 8.40 -9.90 -4.09
CA LYS A 129 9.57 -10.02 -3.20
C LYS A 129 9.18 -10.18 -1.73
N ILE A 130 8.20 -9.39 -1.27
CA ILE A 130 7.77 -9.41 0.14
C ILE A 130 7.03 -10.70 0.48
N LEU A 131 6.12 -11.16 -0.40
CA LEU A 131 5.33 -12.37 -0.19
C LEU A 131 6.07 -13.66 -0.56
N ASP A 132 7.26 -13.54 -1.14
CA ASP A 132 8.06 -14.67 -1.67
C ASP A 132 7.28 -15.50 -2.73
N ILE A 133 6.58 -14.81 -3.63
CA ILE A 133 5.83 -15.40 -4.74
C ILE A 133 6.38 -14.87 -6.08
N PRO A 134 7.47 -15.41 -6.60
CA PRO A 134 8.12 -14.90 -7.83
C PRO A 134 7.20 -14.87 -9.05
N ASP A 135 6.29 -15.85 -9.15
CA ASP A 135 5.38 -16.05 -10.27
C ASP A 135 4.00 -15.36 -10.06
N LEU A 136 3.86 -14.53 -9.04
CA LEU A 136 2.61 -13.78 -8.80
C LEU A 136 2.28 -12.90 -10.02
N ASN A 137 1.11 -13.10 -10.61
CA ASN A 137 0.61 -12.22 -11.66
C ASN A 137 0.02 -10.95 -11.04
N VAL A 138 0.48 -9.78 -11.47
CA VAL A 138 0.04 -8.48 -10.93
C VAL A 138 -0.29 -7.54 -12.08
N GLU A 139 -1.55 -7.10 -12.14
CA GLU A 139 -2.04 -6.12 -13.11
C GLU A 139 -2.51 -4.87 -12.36
N PRO A 140 -1.60 -3.96 -12.03
CA PRO A 140 -1.89 -2.82 -11.19
C PRO A 140 -2.46 -1.64 -11.97
N SER A 141 -3.26 -0.82 -11.28
CA SER A 141 -3.62 0.52 -11.73
C SER A 141 -3.61 1.48 -10.56
N ASN A 142 -3.35 2.75 -10.83
CA ASN A 142 -3.36 3.76 -9.78
C ASN A 142 -4.04 5.07 -10.23
N ALA A 143 -4.54 5.79 -9.25
CA ALA A 143 -5.03 7.15 -9.42
C ALA A 143 -4.59 8.03 -8.26
N ARG A 144 -4.33 9.30 -8.52
CA ARG A 144 -4.17 10.33 -7.51
C ARG A 144 -5.52 10.96 -7.24
N VAL A 145 -5.91 11.07 -5.98
CA VAL A 145 -7.19 11.63 -5.54
C VAL A 145 -6.99 12.84 -4.63
N GLY A 146 -7.95 13.76 -4.65
CA GLY A 146 -7.94 14.97 -3.82
C GLY A 146 -8.25 14.68 -2.35
N VAL A 147 -7.48 13.79 -1.75
CA VAL A 147 -7.48 13.40 -0.33
C VAL A 147 -6.09 13.67 0.22
N GLU A 148 -6.01 14.26 1.41
CA GLU A 148 -4.72 14.64 1.99
C GLU A 148 -3.89 13.42 2.39
N THR A 149 -4.43 12.54 3.23
CA THR A 149 -3.72 11.36 3.80
C THR A 149 -4.62 10.13 3.76
N GLY A 150 -4.02 8.97 3.60
CA GLY A 150 -4.71 7.68 3.53
C GLY A 150 -4.82 7.15 2.10
N HIS A 151 -4.12 6.03 1.83
CA HIS A 151 -4.20 5.35 0.53
C HIS A 151 -5.21 4.21 0.60
N GLY A 152 -6.17 4.22 -0.32
CA GLY A 152 -7.15 3.14 -0.48
C GLY A 152 -6.83 2.25 -1.66
N ILE A 153 -7.17 0.97 -1.57
CA ILE A 153 -6.89 -0.03 -2.60
C ILE A 153 -8.10 -0.95 -2.74
N PHE A 154 -8.72 -0.98 -3.92
CA PHE A 154 -9.52 -2.14 -4.30
C PHE A 154 -8.60 -3.22 -4.86
N CYS A 155 -8.82 -4.46 -4.44
CA CYS A 155 -8.07 -5.60 -4.95
C CYS A 155 -9.03 -6.73 -5.35
N THR A 156 -8.82 -7.27 -6.55
CA THR A 156 -9.34 -8.55 -6.97
C THR A 156 -8.17 -9.54 -6.89
N ALA A 157 -8.29 -10.56 -6.05
CA ALA A 157 -7.26 -11.58 -5.85
C ALA A 157 -7.79 -12.94 -6.31
N THR A 158 -6.96 -13.69 -7.04
CA THR A 158 -7.26 -15.06 -7.48
C THR A 158 -6.33 -16.03 -6.77
N PHE A 159 -6.90 -17.10 -6.27
CA PHE A 159 -6.21 -18.11 -5.48
C PHE A 159 -6.22 -19.49 -6.16
N GLU A 160 -5.34 -20.37 -5.72
CA GLU A 160 -5.30 -21.76 -6.16
C GLU A 160 -6.48 -22.57 -5.61
N LYS A 161 -6.82 -22.35 -4.33
CA LYS A 161 -7.91 -23.00 -3.63
C LYS A 161 -9.21 -22.21 -3.75
N ASP A 162 -10.34 -22.87 -3.55
CA ASP A 162 -11.62 -22.20 -3.39
C ASP A 162 -11.60 -21.36 -2.10
N VAL A 163 -12.15 -20.15 -2.17
CA VAL A 163 -12.14 -19.18 -1.07
C VAL A 163 -13.47 -19.22 -0.34
N ASP A 164 -13.41 -19.50 0.96
CA ASP A 164 -14.49 -19.25 1.90
C ASP A 164 -14.33 -17.84 2.52
N VAL A 165 -15.36 -17.01 2.38
CA VAL A 165 -15.30 -15.59 2.80
C VAL A 165 -15.18 -15.47 4.33
N GLU A 166 -15.85 -16.33 5.09
CA GLU A 166 -15.77 -16.26 6.57
C GLU A 166 -14.36 -16.66 7.04
N SER A 167 -13.78 -17.73 6.50
CA SER A 167 -12.39 -18.12 6.80
C SER A 167 -11.38 -17.02 6.40
N ALA A 168 -11.64 -16.32 5.29
CA ALA A 168 -10.83 -15.17 4.87
C ALA A 168 -10.92 -14.01 5.89
N ILE A 169 -12.11 -13.71 6.39
CA ILE A 169 -12.33 -12.68 7.40
C ILE A 169 -11.64 -13.06 8.72
N GLU A 170 -11.85 -14.29 9.19
CA GLU A 170 -11.22 -14.80 10.42
C GLU A 170 -9.69 -14.69 10.35
N SER A 171 -9.10 -14.99 9.18
CA SER A 171 -7.65 -14.87 9.01
C SER A 171 -7.14 -13.44 9.08
N LEU A 172 -7.92 -12.47 8.60
CA LEU A 172 -7.58 -11.05 8.71
C LEU A 172 -7.74 -10.53 10.14
N GLU A 173 -8.80 -10.93 10.85
CA GLU A 173 -9.02 -10.56 12.25
C GLU A 173 -7.94 -11.11 13.19
N ALA A 174 -7.37 -12.27 12.86
CA ALA A 174 -6.27 -12.88 13.61
C ALA A 174 -4.89 -12.28 13.25
N PHE A 175 -4.76 -11.50 12.17
CA PHE A 175 -3.47 -11.03 11.67
C PHE A 175 -3.09 -9.68 12.28
N GLU A 176 -1.97 -9.62 12.98
CA GLU A 176 -1.49 -8.40 13.64
C GLU A 176 -1.24 -7.26 12.64
N GLY A 177 -1.74 -6.07 12.95
CA GLY A 177 -1.59 -4.89 12.10
C GLY A 177 -2.64 -4.77 10.99
N VAL A 178 -3.66 -5.66 11.00
CA VAL A 178 -4.86 -5.57 10.17
C VAL A 178 -6.09 -5.49 11.06
N GLU A 179 -7.08 -4.75 10.65
CA GLU A 179 -8.38 -4.63 11.31
C GLU A 179 -9.49 -4.79 10.26
N TYR A 180 -10.38 -5.77 10.44
CA TYR A 180 -11.50 -5.99 9.52
C TYR A 180 -12.77 -5.29 9.99
N TRP A 181 -13.37 -4.47 9.13
CA TRP A 181 -14.64 -3.76 9.39
C TRP A 181 -15.80 -4.51 8.72
N LYS A 182 -16.62 -5.16 9.55
CA LYS A 182 -17.71 -6.04 9.09
C LYS A 182 -18.97 -5.27 8.69
N GLU A 183 -19.40 -4.34 9.53
CA GLU A 183 -20.71 -3.66 9.39
C GLU A 183 -20.67 -2.41 8.50
N THR A 184 -19.47 -1.90 8.23
CA THR A 184 -19.26 -0.68 7.46
C THR A 184 -17.98 -0.77 6.62
N TYR A 185 -17.57 0.33 6.03
CA TYR A 185 -16.34 0.41 5.24
C TYR A 185 -15.48 1.60 5.73
N PRO A 186 -14.19 1.38 5.97
CA PRO A 186 -13.27 2.46 6.30
C PRO A 186 -12.94 3.30 5.06
N THR A 187 -12.74 4.58 5.29
CA THR A 187 -12.32 5.57 4.29
C THR A 187 -10.87 6.02 4.57
N PRO A 188 -10.25 6.79 3.67
CA PRO A 188 -8.96 7.41 3.98
C PRO A 188 -8.98 8.29 5.24
N LEU A 189 -10.10 8.92 5.58
CA LEU A 189 -10.23 9.71 6.81
C LEU A 189 -10.16 8.84 8.07
N ASP A 190 -10.73 7.64 8.03
CA ASP A 190 -10.71 6.69 9.15
C ASP A 190 -9.30 6.07 9.33
N ALA A 191 -8.53 6.03 8.26
CA ALA A 191 -7.17 5.51 8.27
C ALA A 191 -6.15 6.49 8.85
N GLN A 192 -6.44 7.79 8.87
CA GLN A 192 -5.51 8.80 9.39
C GLN A 192 -5.20 8.57 10.87
N GLY A 193 -3.90 8.43 11.20
CA GLY A 193 -3.42 8.15 12.56
C GLY A 193 -3.66 6.71 13.02
N ASN A 194 -4.31 5.86 12.23
CA ASN A 194 -4.49 4.45 12.57
C ASN A 194 -3.21 3.65 12.27
N LYS A 195 -2.84 2.78 13.19
CA LYS A 195 -1.63 1.93 13.09
C LYS A 195 -1.88 0.66 12.27
N ASN A 196 -3.14 0.29 12.06
CA ASN A 196 -3.55 -0.89 11.31
C ASN A 196 -3.89 -0.55 9.87
N ILE A 197 -3.81 -1.55 9.01
CA ILE A 197 -4.48 -1.54 7.72
C ILE A 197 -5.93 -1.95 7.95
N LEU A 198 -6.85 -1.08 7.56
CA LEU A 198 -8.28 -1.32 7.67
C LEU A 198 -8.77 -2.03 6.42
N VAL A 199 -9.43 -3.17 6.59
CA VAL A 199 -9.94 -4.00 5.49
C VAL A 199 -11.44 -4.15 5.60
N SER A 200 -12.13 -4.17 4.48
CA SER A 200 -13.58 -4.37 4.43
C SER A 200 -14.06 -4.84 3.05
N ARG A 201 -15.36 -4.94 2.90
CA ARG A 201 -16.01 -5.27 1.62
C ARG A 201 -15.53 -6.60 1.01
N MET A 202 -15.17 -7.54 1.87
CA MET A 202 -14.79 -8.89 1.47
C MET A 202 -15.97 -9.60 0.81
N ARG A 203 -15.75 -10.13 -0.39
CA ARG A 203 -16.78 -10.82 -1.15
C ARG A 203 -16.19 -11.75 -2.20
N SER A 204 -16.83 -12.88 -2.44
CA SER A 204 -16.47 -13.81 -3.52
C SER A 204 -16.57 -13.15 -4.90
N GLY A 205 -15.80 -13.65 -5.84
CA GLY A 205 -15.93 -13.30 -7.24
C GLY A 205 -17.25 -13.77 -7.84
N LEU A 206 -17.74 -13.04 -8.84
CA LEU A 206 -18.97 -13.41 -9.55
C LEU A 206 -18.79 -14.60 -10.52
N THR A 207 -17.56 -14.85 -10.95
CA THR A 207 -17.25 -15.82 -12.01
C THR A 207 -16.53 -17.06 -11.50
N SER A 208 -15.98 -17.04 -10.28
CA SER A 208 -15.23 -18.15 -9.71
C SER A 208 -15.17 -18.06 -8.19
N ASN A 209 -15.28 -19.21 -7.53
CA ASN A 209 -15.06 -19.34 -6.08
C ASN A 209 -13.59 -19.16 -5.67
N LYS A 210 -12.68 -19.07 -6.63
CA LYS A 210 -11.25 -18.80 -6.40
C LYS A 210 -10.90 -17.33 -6.39
N ILE A 211 -11.88 -16.46 -6.57
CA ILE A 211 -11.71 -15.01 -6.60
C ILE A 211 -12.27 -14.40 -5.34
N LEU A 212 -11.50 -13.50 -4.76
CA LEU A 212 -11.91 -12.67 -3.64
C LEU A 212 -11.70 -11.20 -3.99
N ASN A 213 -12.67 -10.36 -3.67
CA ASN A 213 -12.56 -8.91 -3.80
C ASN A 213 -12.65 -8.26 -2.44
N PHE A 214 -11.82 -7.26 -2.20
CA PHE A 214 -11.81 -6.50 -0.95
C PHE A 214 -11.39 -5.05 -1.15
N TRP A 215 -11.61 -4.25 -0.12
CA TRP A 215 -11.08 -2.91 0.04
C TRP A 215 -10.10 -2.90 1.20
N ALA A 216 -8.95 -2.28 1.02
CA ALA A 216 -7.97 -2.02 2.07
C ALA A 216 -7.60 -0.54 2.06
N VAL A 217 -7.41 0.05 3.23
CA VAL A 217 -6.97 1.44 3.37
C VAL A 217 -6.05 1.59 4.57
N GLY A 218 -5.03 2.42 4.45
CA GLY A 218 -4.06 2.66 5.52
C GLY A 218 -3.49 4.07 5.48
N ASP A 219 -3.01 4.53 6.63
CA ASP A 219 -2.24 5.76 6.72
C ASP A 219 -0.88 5.57 6.04
N ASN A 220 -0.69 6.25 4.92
CA ASN A 220 0.50 6.11 4.10
C ASN A 220 1.77 6.74 4.72
N LEU A 221 1.62 7.65 5.67
CA LEU A 221 2.73 8.28 6.39
C LEU A 221 3.08 7.50 7.66
N LEU A 222 2.11 6.84 8.27
CA LEU A 222 2.29 6.08 9.51
C LEU A 222 2.58 4.60 9.21
N LYS A 223 1.57 3.76 8.96
CA LYS A 223 1.78 2.33 8.68
C LYS A 223 2.58 2.12 7.40
N GLY A 224 2.31 2.93 6.37
CA GLY A 224 2.99 2.87 5.09
C GLY A 224 4.47 3.32 5.11
N ALA A 225 4.94 3.94 6.20
CA ALA A 225 6.31 4.45 6.29
C ALA A 225 6.87 4.36 7.71
N SER A 226 6.61 5.36 8.56
CA SER A 226 7.31 5.58 9.83
C SER A 226 7.13 4.46 10.84
N LEU A 227 5.95 3.86 10.93
CA LEU A 227 5.66 2.79 11.89
C LEU A 227 6.43 1.51 11.54
N ASN A 228 6.43 1.09 10.27
CA ASN A 228 7.17 -0.10 9.85
C ASN A 228 8.68 0.06 10.11
N LEU A 229 9.23 1.24 9.78
CA LEU A 229 10.63 1.57 10.09
C LEU A 229 10.94 1.44 11.59
N SER A 230 10.04 1.94 12.44
CA SER A 230 10.18 1.87 13.90
C SER A 230 10.11 0.43 14.42
N LEU A 231 9.17 -0.36 13.93
CA LEU A 231 9.00 -1.76 14.33
C LEU A 231 10.19 -2.61 13.94
N ILE A 232 10.70 -2.46 12.71
CA ILE A 232 11.94 -3.13 12.26
C ILE A 232 13.12 -2.72 13.15
N HIS A 233 13.26 -1.42 13.47
CA HIS A 233 14.33 -0.93 14.32
C HIS A 233 14.27 -1.52 15.74
N ILE A 234 13.09 -1.67 16.32
CA ILE A 234 12.89 -2.23 17.65
C ILE A 234 13.15 -3.74 17.68
N SER A 235 12.76 -4.46 16.63
CA SER A 235 12.94 -5.92 16.51
C SER A 235 14.38 -6.32 16.19
N GLU A 236 15.17 -5.43 15.58
CA GLU A 236 16.57 -5.65 15.35
C GLU A 236 17.33 -5.73 16.70
N PRO A 237 18.05 -6.81 16.99
CA PRO A 237 18.90 -6.85 18.17
C PRO A 237 19.89 -5.69 18.06
N THR A 238 19.90 -4.81 19.06
CA THR A 238 20.86 -3.71 19.15
C THR A 238 22.25 -4.27 18.94
N ARG A 239 22.83 -4.03 17.78
CA ARG A 239 24.24 -4.38 17.51
C ARG A 239 25.07 -3.64 18.55
N ARG A 240 25.59 -4.35 19.54
CA ARG A 240 26.68 -3.82 20.35
C ARG A 240 27.82 -3.55 19.39
N TRP A 241 28.10 -2.28 19.16
CA TRP A 241 29.35 -1.87 18.55
C TRP A 241 30.44 -2.36 19.48
N SER A 242 31.11 -3.46 19.14
CA SER A 242 32.37 -3.81 19.75
C SER A 242 33.37 -2.77 19.26
N ILE A 243 33.72 -1.83 20.15
CA ILE A 243 34.84 -0.93 20.00
C ILE A 243 36.12 -1.74 20.16
#